data_dee5097a6e972ff84609f48914035e11
#
_entry.id   dee5097a6e972ff84609f48914035e11
#
_cell.length_a   1.000
_cell.length_b   1.000
_cell.length_c   1.000
_cell.angle_alpha   90.00
_cell.angle_beta   90.00
_cell.angle_gamma   90.00
#
_symmetry.space_group_name_H-M   'P 1'
#
loop_
_entity.id
_entity.type
_entity.pdbx_description
1 polymer ?
#
loop_
_entity_poly.entity_id
_entity_poly.type
_entity_poly.pdbx_seq_one_letter_code
_entity_poly.pdbx_strand_id
1 'polypeptide(L)'
;MNAKEIMEDIARTRANFKKASRRLWDYLEEKIEFRDPLDPLTLGSDGEILLELAHIAARREMEAKTLADQLISSLKDERAEAVLRLRYMDGMSWELIVHFFEDIDQPVSMRHLYRVHAKALAQIDNFLAEMSAGA
;
A
#
# COMPACT_ATOMS: atom_id res chain seq x y z
N MET A 1 -0.17 -4.62 -16.46
CA MET A 1 -0.85 -3.73 -15.50
C MET A 1 -0.63 -2.27 -15.90
N ASN A 2 -1.67 -1.45 -15.78
CA ASN A 2 -1.54 -0.01 -15.97
C ASN A 2 -1.21 0.70 -14.64
N ALA A 3 -0.92 2.00 -14.71
CA ALA A 3 -0.55 2.79 -13.53
C ALA A 3 -1.59 2.72 -12.42
N LYS A 4 -2.87 2.85 -12.77
CA LYS A 4 -3.96 2.81 -11.80
C LYS A 4 -4.02 1.47 -11.07
N GLU A 5 -3.89 0.37 -11.77
CA GLU A 5 -3.90 -0.98 -11.20
C GLU A 5 -2.71 -1.18 -10.26
N ILE A 6 -1.52 -0.70 -10.65
CA ILE A 6 -0.32 -0.78 -9.82
C ILE A 6 -0.51 0.00 -8.51
N MET A 7 -1.06 1.20 -8.59
CA MET A 7 -1.31 2.03 -7.41
C MET A 7 -2.38 1.42 -6.51
N GLU A 8 -3.47 0.92 -7.08
CA GLU A 8 -4.55 0.27 -6.33
C GLU A 8 -4.12 -1.04 -5.68
N ASP A 9 -3.10 -1.71 -6.22
CA ASP A 9 -2.55 -2.94 -5.68
C ASP A 9 -1.98 -2.75 -4.27
N ILE A 10 -1.49 -1.56 -3.95
CA ILE A 10 -1.01 -1.25 -2.60
C ILE A 10 -2.14 -1.40 -1.57
N ALA A 11 -3.31 -0.83 -1.84
CA ALA A 11 -4.44 -0.91 -0.92
C ALA A 11 -4.94 -2.35 -0.77
N ARG A 12 -5.00 -3.10 -1.88
CA ARG A 12 -5.42 -4.50 -1.87
C ARG A 12 -4.47 -5.38 -1.07
N THR A 13 -3.17 -5.26 -1.30
CA THR A 13 -2.17 -6.05 -0.58
C THR A 13 -2.10 -5.66 0.89
N ARG A 14 -2.29 -4.38 1.21
CA ARG A 14 -2.38 -3.91 2.60
C ARG A 14 -3.59 -4.52 3.32
N ALA A 15 -4.75 -4.56 2.67
CA ALA A 15 -5.94 -5.18 3.23
C ALA A 15 -5.74 -6.68 3.46
N ASN A 16 -5.09 -7.36 2.53
CA ASN A 16 -4.78 -8.79 2.67
C ASN A 16 -3.82 -9.05 3.83
N PHE A 17 -2.83 -8.21 4.00
CA PHE A 17 -1.89 -8.30 5.13
C PHE A 17 -2.62 -8.10 6.47
N LYS A 18 -3.50 -7.11 6.56
CA LYS A 18 -4.30 -6.87 7.77
C LYS A 18 -5.15 -8.08 8.13
N LYS A 19 -5.78 -8.71 7.13
CA LYS A 19 -6.56 -9.94 7.35
C LYS A 19 -5.71 -11.09 7.86
N ALA A 20 -4.58 -11.33 7.22
CA ALA A 20 -3.68 -12.42 7.60
C ALA A 20 -3.11 -12.20 9.00
N SER A 21 -2.71 -10.97 9.33
CA SER A 21 -2.23 -10.60 10.65
C SER A 21 -3.29 -10.79 11.72
N ARG A 22 -4.53 -10.38 11.45
CA ARG A 22 -5.64 -10.53 12.39
C ARG A 22 -5.92 -11.99 12.69
N ARG A 23 -5.94 -12.85 11.67
CA ARG A 23 -6.14 -14.29 11.86
C ARG A 23 -5.05 -14.91 12.73
N LEU A 24 -3.79 -14.51 12.50
CA LEU A 24 -2.67 -14.96 13.32
C LEU A 24 -2.82 -14.51 14.77
N TRP A 25 -3.14 -13.23 15.00
CA TRP A 25 -3.32 -12.68 16.33
C TRP A 25 -4.48 -13.33 17.09
N ASP A 26 -5.62 -13.55 16.42
CA ASP A 26 -6.78 -14.21 17.01
C ASP A 26 -6.43 -15.64 17.44
N TYR A 27 -5.68 -16.35 16.61
CA TYR A 27 -5.20 -17.70 16.92
C TYR A 27 -4.25 -17.69 18.13
N LEU A 28 -3.30 -16.75 18.17
CA LEU A 28 -2.34 -16.65 19.28
C LEU A 28 -3.03 -16.26 20.59
N GLU A 29 -3.98 -15.33 20.56
CA GLU A 29 -4.76 -14.94 21.73
C GLU A 29 -5.53 -16.13 22.31
N GLU A 30 -6.18 -16.92 21.47
CA GLU A 30 -6.88 -18.14 21.88
C GLU A 30 -5.91 -19.16 22.50
N LYS A 31 -4.75 -19.35 21.89
CA LYS A 31 -3.71 -20.24 22.42
C LYS A 31 -3.20 -19.79 23.79
N ILE A 32 -3.00 -18.50 23.99
CA ILE A 32 -2.52 -17.94 25.26
C ILE A 32 -3.59 -18.11 26.34
N GLU A 33 -4.87 -17.85 26.00
CA GLU A 33 -5.98 -17.92 26.94
C GLU A 33 -6.18 -19.33 27.51
N PHE A 34 -6.04 -20.35 26.68
CA PHE A 34 -6.29 -21.75 27.05
C PHE A 34 -5.03 -22.55 27.38
N ARG A 35 -3.87 -21.91 27.35
CA ARG A 35 -2.60 -22.56 27.64
C ARG A 35 -2.37 -22.77 29.14
N ASP A 36 -1.83 -23.94 29.50
CA ASP A 36 -1.26 -24.15 30.83
C ASP A 36 -0.04 -23.22 30.97
N PRO A 37 0.05 -22.41 32.04
CA PRO A 37 1.20 -21.50 32.23
C PRO A 37 2.56 -22.18 32.26
N LEU A 38 2.62 -23.48 32.56
CA LEU A 38 3.86 -24.26 32.60
C LEU A 38 4.28 -24.81 31.25
N ASP A 39 3.37 -24.83 30.27
CA ASP A 39 3.69 -25.31 28.94
C ASP A 39 4.33 -24.20 28.08
N PRO A 40 5.38 -24.54 27.30
CA PRO A 40 5.94 -23.56 26.40
C PRO A 40 4.93 -23.20 25.31
N LEU A 41 4.91 -21.92 24.92
CA LEU A 41 4.06 -21.47 23.82
C LEU A 41 4.65 -21.95 22.51
N THR A 42 3.92 -22.80 21.80
CA THR A 42 4.29 -23.27 20.47
C THR A 42 3.15 -22.93 19.49
N LEU A 43 3.50 -22.64 18.24
CA LEU A 43 2.49 -22.31 17.24
C LEU A 43 1.68 -23.53 16.81
N GLY A 44 2.30 -24.69 16.73
CA GLY A 44 1.69 -25.86 16.11
C GLY A 44 1.58 -25.69 14.60
N SER A 45 1.08 -26.71 13.90
CA SER A 45 1.00 -26.68 12.43
C SER A 45 0.06 -25.60 11.89
N ASP A 46 -1.09 -25.39 12.54
CA ASP A 46 -2.04 -24.36 12.13
C ASP A 46 -1.46 -22.95 12.32
N GLY A 47 -0.76 -22.72 13.43
CA GLY A 47 -0.11 -21.45 13.71
C GLY A 47 1.03 -21.17 12.74
N GLU A 48 1.79 -22.18 12.36
CA GLU A 48 2.86 -22.07 11.37
C GLU A 48 2.31 -21.69 9.99
N ILE A 49 1.18 -22.27 9.58
CA ILE A 49 0.51 -21.92 8.33
C ILE A 49 0.05 -20.46 8.37
N LEU A 50 -0.60 -20.03 9.46
CA LEU A 50 -1.06 -18.66 9.61
C LEU A 50 0.09 -17.65 9.59
N LEU A 51 1.21 -18.00 10.23
CA LEU A 51 2.41 -17.17 10.21
C LEU A 51 2.98 -17.05 8.79
N GLU A 52 3.06 -18.17 8.05
CA GLU A 52 3.53 -18.16 6.67
C GLU A 52 2.63 -17.33 5.77
N LEU A 53 1.31 -17.43 5.92
CA LEU A 53 0.36 -16.61 5.17
C LEU A 53 0.54 -15.10 5.46
N ALA A 54 0.79 -14.75 6.72
CA ALA A 54 1.08 -13.36 7.10
C ALA A 54 2.38 -12.87 6.46
N HIS A 55 3.43 -13.69 6.44
CA HIS A 55 4.70 -13.36 5.80
C HIS A 55 4.55 -13.17 4.29
N ILE A 56 3.81 -14.05 3.63
CA ILE A 56 3.53 -13.92 2.18
C ILE A 56 2.78 -12.62 1.89
N ALA A 57 1.75 -12.32 2.69
CA ALA A 57 0.97 -11.11 2.52
C ALA A 57 1.81 -9.84 2.76
N ALA A 58 2.68 -9.84 3.79
CA ALA A 58 3.59 -8.73 4.06
C ALA A 58 4.55 -8.49 2.90
N ARG A 59 5.10 -9.56 2.34
CA ARG A 59 6.02 -9.49 1.21
C ARG A 59 5.35 -8.91 -0.03
N ARG A 60 4.12 -9.33 -0.32
CA ARG A 60 3.34 -8.82 -1.45
C ARG A 60 3.04 -7.32 -1.31
N GLU A 61 2.70 -6.87 -0.11
CA GLU A 61 2.50 -5.45 0.16
C GLU A 61 3.80 -4.66 -0.06
N MET A 62 4.92 -5.17 0.42
CA MET A 62 6.23 -4.55 0.22
C MET A 62 6.60 -4.46 -1.26
N GLU A 63 6.37 -5.53 -2.03
CA GLU A 63 6.63 -5.54 -3.47
C GLU A 63 5.76 -4.52 -4.20
N ALA A 64 4.48 -4.43 -3.85
CA ALA A 64 3.57 -3.46 -4.44
C ALA A 64 4.02 -2.03 -4.16
N LYS A 65 4.41 -1.73 -2.92
CA LYS A 65 4.92 -0.42 -2.52
C LYS A 65 6.24 -0.07 -3.22
N THR A 66 7.14 -1.04 -3.35
CA THR A 66 8.44 -0.84 -4.00
C THR A 66 8.26 -0.49 -5.47
N LEU A 67 7.41 -1.22 -6.18
CA LEU A 67 7.12 -0.94 -7.59
C LEU A 67 6.49 0.44 -7.76
N ALA A 68 5.49 0.77 -6.95
CA ALA A 68 4.84 2.06 -6.99
C ALA A 68 5.81 3.19 -6.67
N ASP A 69 6.67 3.02 -5.67
CA ASP A 69 7.68 4.01 -5.29
C ASP A 69 8.63 4.32 -6.44
N GLN A 70 9.11 3.29 -7.13
CA GLN A 70 9.99 3.47 -8.29
C GLN A 70 9.30 4.25 -9.41
N LEU A 71 8.04 3.94 -9.69
CA LEU A 71 7.28 4.62 -10.73
C LEU A 71 6.94 6.06 -10.36
N ILE A 72 6.56 6.30 -9.11
CA ILE A 72 6.28 7.66 -8.61
C ILE A 72 7.56 8.50 -8.66
N SER A 73 8.70 7.94 -8.29
CA SER A 73 9.98 8.63 -8.33
C SER A 73 10.43 9.00 -9.74
N SER A 74 9.86 8.37 -10.77
CA SER A 74 10.13 8.72 -12.17
C SER A 74 9.45 10.03 -12.61
N LEU A 75 8.46 10.50 -11.86
CA LEU A 75 7.78 11.77 -12.13
C LEU A 75 8.70 12.94 -11.84
N LYS A 76 8.65 13.96 -12.70
CA LYS A 76 9.47 15.18 -12.53
C LYS A 76 8.72 16.32 -11.85
N ASP A 77 7.43 16.14 -11.63
CA ASP A 77 6.57 17.13 -10.98
C ASP A 77 6.41 16.77 -9.50
N GLU A 78 6.94 17.60 -8.62
CA GLU A 78 6.91 17.36 -7.17
C GLU A 78 5.48 17.28 -6.61
N ARG A 79 4.56 18.08 -7.17
CA ARG A 79 3.15 18.06 -6.72
C ARG A 79 2.48 16.74 -7.14
N ALA A 80 2.72 16.30 -8.35
CA ALA A 80 2.21 14.99 -8.83
C ALA A 80 2.73 13.85 -7.98
N GLU A 81 4.03 13.85 -7.68
CA GLU A 81 4.66 12.87 -6.81
C GLU A 81 4.02 12.88 -5.41
N ALA A 82 3.86 14.06 -4.82
CA ALA A 82 3.25 14.21 -3.50
C ALA A 82 1.81 13.69 -3.48
N VAL A 83 1.01 14.01 -4.48
CA VAL A 83 -0.39 13.55 -4.58
C VAL A 83 -0.47 12.03 -4.63
N LEU A 84 0.35 11.38 -5.46
CA LEU A 84 0.34 9.93 -5.55
C LEU A 84 0.82 9.26 -4.27
N ARG A 85 1.86 9.79 -3.61
CA ARG A 85 2.35 9.26 -2.35
C ARG A 85 1.31 9.38 -1.24
N LEU A 86 0.69 10.54 -1.09
CA LEU A 86 -0.33 10.76 -0.07
C LEU A 86 -1.55 9.88 -0.30
N ARG A 87 -1.99 9.76 -1.55
CA ARG A 87 -3.18 8.98 -1.89
C ARG A 87 -2.95 7.47 -1.75
N TYR A 88 -1.86 6.95 -2.28
CA TYR A 88 -1.65 5.50 -2.39
C TYR A 88 -0.68 4.92 -1.36
N MET A 89 0.44 5.59 -1.11
CA MET A 89 1.40 5.10 -0.12
C MET A 89 0.90 5.31 1.31
N ASP A 90 0.31 6.47 1.58
CA ASP A 90 -0.20 6.83 2.91
C ASP A 90 -1.70 6.53 3.07
N GLY A 91 -2.40 6.24 1.99
CA GLY A 91 -3.82 5.87 2.03
C GLY A 91 -4.76 7.02 2.41
N MET A 92 -4.37 8.27 2.17
CA MET A 92 -5.20 9.43 2.51
C MET A 92 -6.41 9.57 1.61
N SER A 93 -7.54 10.00 2.18
CA SER A 93 -8.70 10.43 1.42
C SER A 93 -8.40 11.73 0.67
N TRP A 94 -9.17 12.03 -0.37
CA TRP A 94 -9.00 13.27 -1.11
C TRP A 94 -9.19 14.51 -0.23
N GLU A 95 -10.13 14.47 0.70
CA GLU A 95 -10.38 15.55 1.65
C GLU A 95 -9.16 15.81 2.55
N LEU A 96 -8.52 14.73 3.06
CA LEU A 96 -7.31 14.86 3.87
C LEU A 96 -6.15 15.42 3.05
N ILE A 97 -6.05 15.08 1.77
CA ILE A 97 -5.01 15.62 0.89
C ILE A 97 -5.22 17.14 0.69
N VAL A 98 -6.47 17.57 0.49
CA VAL A 98 -6.79 19.01 0.41
C VAL A 98 -6.32 19.73 1.69
N HIS A 99 -6.65 19.20 2.86
CA HIS A 99 -6.22 19.76 4.14
C HIS A 99 -4.71 19.79 4.31
N PHE A 100 -4.03 18.74 3.86
CA PHE A 100 -2.56 18.70 3.88
C PHE A 100 -1.96 19.88 3.11
N PHE A 101 -2.45 20.17 1.89
CA PHE A 101 -1.94 21.27 1.08
C PHE A 101 -2.30 22.64 1.66
N GLU A 102 -3.45 22.76 2.32
CA GLU A 102 -3.82 23.98 3.05
C GLU A 102 -2.84 24.24 4.21
N ASP A 103 -2.49 23.18 4.96
CA ASP A 103 -1.60 23.28 6.12
C ASP A 103 -0.18 23.72 5.76
N ILE A 104 0.27 23.47 4.55
CA ILE A 104 1.59 23.90 4.06
C ILE A 104 1.53 25.16 3.20
N ASP A 105 0.45 25.93 3.30
CA ASP A 105 0.22 27.18 2.54
C ASP A 105 0.28 27.01 1.02
N GLN A 106 -0.14 25.86 0.52
CA GLN A 106 -0.24 25.58 -0.92
C GLN A 106 -1.65 25.10 -1.25
N PRO A 107 -2.70 25.93 -1.03
CA PRO A 107 -4.08 25.48 -1.21
C PRO A 107 -4.36 25.05 -2.63
N VAL A 108 -5.07 23.92 -2.76
CA VAL A 108 -5.51 23.36 -4.02
C VAL A 108 -6.98 22.98 -3.94
N SER A 109 -7.69 23.10 -5.06
CA SER A 109 -9.06 22.61 -5.15
C SER A 109 -9.09 21.11 -5.36
N MET A 110 -10.17 20.46 -4.97
CA MET A 110 -10.40 19.05 -5.25
C MET A 110 -10.30 18.76 -6.75
N ARG A 111 -10.88 19.64 -7.57
CA ARG A 111 -10.85 19.52 -9.02
C ARG A 111 -9.43 19.55 -9.58
N HIS A 112 -8.58 20.42 -9.03
CA HIS A 112 -7.18 20.51 -9.42
C HIS A 112 -6.43 19.23 -9.04
N LEU A 113 -6.68 18.69 -7.85
CA LEU A 113 -6.08 17.42 -7.41
C LEU A 113 -6.43 16.27 -8.34
N TYR A 114 -7.68 16.18 -8.77
CA TYR A 114 -8.09 15.12 -9.72
C TYR A 114 -7.37 15.26 -11.06
N ARG A 115 -7.13 16.49 -11.52
CA ARG A 115 -6.36 16.72 -12.76
C ARG A 115 -4.91 16.31 -12.60
N VAL A 116 -4.28 16.68 -11.50
CA VAL A 116 -2.90 16.32 -11.18
C VAL A 116 -2.77 14.80 -11.11
N HIS A 117 -3.69 14.15 -10.44
CA HIS A 117 -3.74 12.70 -10.31
C HIS A 117 -3.87 12.01 -11.68
N ALA A 118 -4.83 12.43 -12.49
CA ALA A 118 -5.04 11.84 -13.81
C ALA A 118 -3.81 12.01 -14.72
N LYS A 119 -3.21 13.19 -14.70
CA LYS A 119 -2.01 13.49 -15.48
C LYS A 119 -0.82 12.64 -15.03
N ALA A 120 -0.65 12.50 -13.71
CA ALA A 120 0.43 11.69 -13.14
C ALA A 120 0.30 10.22 -13.55
N LEU A 121 -0.90 9.65 -13.45
CA LEU A 121 -1.13 8.27 -13.88
C LEU A 121 -0.87 8.09 -15.38
N ALA A 122 -1.27 9.06 -16.21
CA ALA A 122 -1.00 9.01 -17.65
C ALA A 122 0.51 9.05 -17.95
N GLN A 123 1.27 9.85 -17.21
CA GLN A 123 2.73 9.91 -17.36
C GLN A 123 3.39 8.58 -16.99
N ILE A 124 2.91 7.93 -15.94
CA ILE A 124 3.40 6.60 -15.57
C ILE A 124 3.04 5.57 -16.62
N ASP A 125 1.83 5.62 -17.17
CA ASP A 125 1.42 4.72 -18.25
C ASP A 125 2.32 4.87 -19.48
N ASN A 126 2.67 6.09 -19.84
CA ASN A 126 3.61 6.36 -20.95
C ASN A 126 4.99 5.80 -20.65
N PHE A 127 5.48 5.97 -19.43
CA PHE A 127 6.75 5.42 -18.99
C PHE A 127 6.76 3.89 -19.08
N LEU A 128 5.69 3.24 -18.64
CA LEU A 128 5.54 1.79 -18.72
C LEU A 128 5.52 1.30 -20.19
N ALA A 129 4.83 2.03 -21.06
CA ALA A 129 4.79 1.72 -22.48
C ALA A 129 6.18 1.83 -23.13
N GLU A 130 6.95 2.86 -22.80
CA GLU A 130 8.31 3.04 -23.28
C GLU A 130 9.24 1.92 -22.81
N MET A 131 9.13 1.50 -21.54
CA MET A 131 9.90 0.38 -21.00
C MET A 131 9.59 -0.92 -21.75
N SER A 132 8.32 -1.19 -22.03
CA SER A 132 7.89 -2.38 -22.78
C SER A 132 8.38 -2.36 -24.21
N ALA A 133 8.37 -1.19 -24.86
CA ALA A 133 8.86 -1.03 -26.23
C ALA A 133 10.38 -1.16 -26.34
N GLY A 134 11.11 -0.81 -25.30
CA GLY A 134 12.56 -0.90 -25.23
C GLY A 134 13.10 -2.28 -24.86
N ALA A 135 12.22 -3.19 -24.48
CA ALA A 135 12.60 -4.56 -24.12
C ALA A 135 12.68 -5.48 -25.39
#